data_817a18cfa6de69f55b66b7a3bb044d1b
#
_entry.id   817a18cfa6de69f55b66b7a3bb044d1b
#
_cell.length_a   1.000
_cell.length_b   1.000
_cell.length_c   1.000
_cell.angle_alpha   90.00
_cell.angle_beta   90.00
_cell.angle_gamma   90.00
#
_symmetry.space_group_name_H-M   'P 1'
#
loop_
_entity.id
_entity.type
_entity.pdbx_description
1 polymer ?
#
loop_
_entity_poly.entity_id
_entity_poly.type
_entity_poly.pdbx_seq_one_letter_code
_entity_poly.pdbx_strand_id
1 'polypeptide(L)'
;MGLTLMFVMPIVLAIVIASVQNSTFELVNENKIPVLLLNKDTSEPAKELETALAKVGMFDIKKADAFQEEETLKDRINTKDALVAIVIPGNYSDEVLKKAKSITSEALKSIVPQQDTAQQTTHEVTPVKLYYHPVLQQSFRKSIDGMLRSTLQFIQTKYIVKDVYHAVNEEEIPVSLENQIVTNQTPIVEMPVSRNNSHQIPNATQHNIPAWTIFAMFFIVISLGSSVVREKLNGSIIRLRTLPTHFALAIISKQITYI
;
A
#
# COMPACT_ATOMS: atom_id res chain seq x y z
N MET A 1 -15.41 28.09 32.95
CA MET A 1 -14.74 28.05 31.64
C MET A 1 -13.55 27.09 31.61
N GLY A 2 -12.62 27.01 32.60
CA GLY A 2 -11.45 26.10 32.54
C GLY A 2 -11.80 24.63 32.53
N LEU A 3 -12.81 24.20 33.27
CA LEU A 3 -13.23 22.82 33.39
C LEU A 3 -13.82 22.30 32.06
N THR A 4 -14.66 23.09 31.43
CA THR A 4 -15.28 22.73 30.13
C THR A 4 -14.23 22.61 29.02
N LEU A 5 -13.27 23.53 28.99
CA LEU A 5 -12.19 23.50 27.98
C LEU A 5 -11.27 22.28 28.15
N MET A 6 -11.07 21.85 29.39
CA MET A 6 -10.23 20.72 29.75
C MET A 6 -10.81 19.38 29.29
N PHE A 7 -12.13 19.18 29.33
CA PHE A 7 -12.78 17.96 28.85
C PHE A 7 -13.12 18.02 27.37
N VAL A 8 -13.57 19.18 26.89
CA VAL A 8 -14.00 19.34 25.50
C VAL A 8 -12.81 19.30 24.55
N MET A 9 -11.68 19.89 24.91
CA MET A 9 -10.52 19.96 24.01
C MET A 9 -9.92 18.58 23.69
N PRO A 10 -9.67 17.66 24.63
CA PRO A 10 -9.20 16.30 24.29
C PRO A 10 -10.19 15.51 23.43
N ILE A 11 -11.50 15.66 23.70
CA ILE A 11 -12.54 14.98 22.93
C ILE A 11 -12.57 15.51 21.49
N VAL A 12 -12.57 16.84 21.31
CA VAL A 12 -12.54 17.46 19.99
C VAL A 12 -11.26 17.06 19.22
N LEU A 13 -10.13 17.09 19.92
CA LEU A 13 -8.85 16.71 19.32
C LEU A 13 -8.82 15.23 18.93
N ALA A 14 -9.36 14.33 19.76
CA ALA A 14 -9.50 12.91 19.45
C ALA A 14 -10.42 12.70 18.24
N ILE A 15 -11.56 13.40 18.15
CA ILE A 15 -12.48 13.31 17.01
C ILE A 15 -11.82 13.82 15.72
N VAL A 16 -11.15 14.97 15.77
CA VAL A 16 -10.47 15.54 14.60
C VAL A 16 -9.37 14.62 14.11
N ILE A 17 -8.54 14.11 15.00
CA ILE A 17 -7.45 13.20 14.60
C ILE A 17 -7.99 11.86 14.13
N ALA A 18 -9.00 11.29 14.80
CA ALA A 18 -9.64 10.07 14.34
C ALA A 18 -10.26 10.25 12.95
N SER A 19 -10.88 11.38 12.67
CA SER A 19 -11.45 11.71 11.37
C SER A 19 -10.38 11.81 10.27
N VAL A 20 -9.26 12.50 10.56
CA VAL A 20 -8.14 12.64 9.62
C VAL A 20 -7.46 11.28 9.38
N GLN A 21 -7.28 10.49 10.44
CA GLN A 21 -6.70 9.14 10.30
C GLN A 21 -7.61 8.19 9.55
N ASN A 22 -8.93 8.25 9.79
CA ASN A 22 -9.88 7.40 9.07
C ASN A 22 -9.90 7.74 7.58
N SER A 23 -9.94 9.02 7.21
CA SER A 23 -9.86 9.43 5.80
C SER A 23 -8.55 9.02 5.13
N THR A 24 -7.43 9.03 5.86
CA THR A 24 -6.14 8.55 5.34
C THR A 24 -6.13 7.02 5.19
N PHE A 25 -6.77 6.31 6.12
CA PHE A 25 -6.85 4.84 6.13
C PHE A 25 -7.80 4.31 5.04
N GLU A 26 -8.92 4.99 4.80
CA GLU A 26 -9.85 4.72 3.70
C GLU A 26 -9.19 4.98 2.34
N LEU A 27 -8.41 6.06 2.21
CA LEU A 27 -7.61 6.33 1.01
C LEU A 27 -6.60 5.23 0.69
N VAL A 28 -6.12 4.52 1.71
CA VAL A 28 -5.06 3.50 1.57
C VAL A 28 -5.63 2.09 1.42
N ASN A 29 -6.75 1.77 2.10
CA ASN A 29 -7.29 0.41 2.14
C ASN A 29 -8.51 0.19 1.24
N GLU A 30 -9.30 1.22 0.98
CA GLU A 30 -10.55 1.09 0.21
C GLU A 30 -10.46 1.72 -1.18
N ASN A 31 -9.58 2.67 -1.39
CA ASN A 31 -9.42 3.32 -2.69
C ASN A 31 -8.24 2.71 -3.45
N LYS A 32 -8.53 2.30 -4.69
CA LYS A 32 -7.50 1.89 -5.63
C LYS A 32 -6.53 3.05 -5.86
N ILE A 33 -5.24 2.73 -5.96
CA ILE A 33 -4.20 3.71 -6.23
C ILE A 33 -4.38 4.22 -7.66
N PRO A 34 -4.60 5.53 -7.88
CA PRO A 34 -4.70 6.08 -9.22
C PRO A 34 -3.34 6.01 -9.92
N VAL A 35 -3.28 5.22 -10.98
CA VAL A 35 -2.09 4.97 -11.80
C VAL A 35 -2.34 5.44 -13.22
N LEU A 36 -1.48 6.29 -13.75
CA LEU A 36 -1.45 6.62 -15.17
C LEU A 36 -0.67 5.55 -15.91
N LEU A 37 -1.27 4.93 -16.90
CA LEU A 37 -0.63 3.95 -17.76
C LEU A 37 -0.45 4.52 -19.15
N LEU A 38 0.81 4.69 -19.56
CA LEU A 38 1.19 5.03 -20.91
C LEU A 38 1.75 3.80 -21.61
N ASN A 39 0.99 3.21 -22.49
CA ASN A 39 1.43 2.10 -23.32
C ASN A 39 1.78 2.59 -24.73
N LYS A 40 3.08 2.53 -25.06
CA LYS A 40 3.61 2.89 -26.39
C LYS A 40 3.68 1.70 -27.35
N ASP A 41 3.38 0.48 -26.86
CA ASP A 41 3.43 -0.76 -27.62
C ASP A 41 2.02 -1.28 -27.85
N THR A 42 1.65 -1.48 -29.12
CA THR A 42 0.31 -1.94 -29.52
C THR A 42 0.20 -3.45 -29.67
N SER A 43 1.31 -4.18 -29.47
CA SER A 43 1.40 -5.63 -29.67
C SER A 43 0.73 -6.39 -28.51
N GLU A 44 0.50 -7.67 -28.72
CA GLU A 44 -0.25 -8.52 -27.78
C GLU A 44 0.37 -8.64 -26.39
N PRO A 45 1.70 -8.87 -26.23
CA PRO A 45 2.32 -8.95 -24.91
C PRO A 45 2.12 -7.69 -24.06
N ALA A 46 2.15 -6.50 -24.67
CA ALA A 46 1.94 -5.25 -23.99
C ALA A 46 0.47 -5.05 -23.57
N LYS A 47 -0.48 -5.47 -24.41
CA LYS A 47 -1.92 -5.46 -24.06
C LYS A 47 -2.25 -6.45 -22.94
N GLU A 48 -1.60 -7.61 -22.95
CA GLU A 48 -1.75 -8.59 -21.87
C GLU A 48 -1.18 -8.04 -20.56
N LEU A 49 -0.02 -7.38 -20.59
CA LEU A 49 0.55 -6.70 -19.42
C LEU A 49 -0.41 -5.65 -18.86
N GLU A 50 -0.99 -4.81 -19.71
CA GLU A 50 -1.98 -3.81 -19.34
C GLU A 50 -3.20 -4.46 -18.68
N THR A 51 -3.71 -5.54 -19.26
CA THR A 51 -4.86 -6.29 -18.73
C THR A 51 -4.53 -6.95 -17.40
N ALA A 52 -3.33 -7.52 -17.27
CA ALA A 52 -2.87 -8.14 -16.04
C ALA A 52 -2.73 -7.10 -14.91
N LEU A 53 -2.18 -5.92 -15.20
CA LEU A 53 -2.09 -4.82 -14.23
C LEU A 53 -3.48 -4.34 -13.78
N ALA A 54 -4.45 -4.29 -14.70
CA ALA A 54 -5.83 -3.92 -14.36
C ALA A 54 -6.52 -4.95 -13.47
N LYS A 55 -6.21 -6.25 -13.64
CA LYS A 55 -6.77 -7.34 -12.82
C LYS A 55 -6.23 -7.40 -11.40
N VAL A 56 -5.09 -6.79 -11.14
CA VAL A 56 -4.47 -6.77 -9.81
C VAL A 56 -5.37 -6.18 -8.71
N GLY A 57 -6.38 -5.39 -9.10
CA GLY A 57 -7.40 -4.86 -8.19
C GLY A 57 -6.94 -3.69 -7.30
N MET A 58 -5.64 -3.52 -7.09
CA MET A 58 -5.04 -2.44 -6.27
C MET A 58 -4.98 -1.11 -7.04
N PHE A 59 -5.03 -1.15 -8.37
CA PHE A 59 -4.85 0.02 -9.22
C PHE A 59 -6.18 0.52 -9.82
N ASP A 60 -6.34 1.85 -9.79
CA ASP A 60 -7.29 2.55 -10.64
C ASP A 60 -6.53 3.07 -11.87
N ILE A 61 -6.55 2.27 -12.95
CA ILE A 61 -5.74 2.55 -14.13
C ILE A 61 -6.45 3.57 -15.01
N LYS A 62 -5.84 4.74 -15.13
CA LYS A 62 -6.19 5.76 -16.10
C LYS A 62 -5.25 5.67 -17.28
N LYS A 63 -5.78 5.30 -18.45
CA LYS A 63 -4.98 5.23 -19.68
C LYS A 63 -4.62 6.64 -20.14
N ALA A 64 -3.35 6.84 -20.45
CA ALA A 64 -2.86 8.01 -21.13
C ALA A 64 -2.76 7.71 -22.64
N ASP A 65 -2.95 8.75 -23.48
CA ASP A 65 -2.84 8.58 -24.92
C ASP A 65 -1.42 8.15 -25.30
N ALA A 66 -1.28 7.17 -26.20
CA ALA A 66 0.00 6.59 -26.60
C ALA A 66 0.99 7.63 -27.19
N PHE A 67 0.46 8.74 -27.71
CA PHE A 67 1.24 9.86 -28.27
C PHE A 67 1.63 10.92 -27.23
N GLN A 68 1.21 10.76 -25.98
CA GLN A 68 1.51 11.72 -24.92
C GLN A 68 3.00 11.65 -24.55
N GLU A 69 3.63 12.83 -24.44
CA GLU A 69 5.03 12.91 -24.00
C GLU A 69 5.18 12.54 -22.52
N GLU A 70 6.31 11.93 -22.17
CA GLU A 70 6.62 11.53 -20.79
C GLU A 70 6.66 12.74 -19.83
N GLU A 71 7.00 13.93 -20.32
CA GLU A 71 6.99 15.17 -19.53
C GLU A 71 5.59 15.53 -19.05
N THR A 72 4.58 15.39 -19.91
CA THR A 72 3.19 15.65 -19.52
C THR A 72 2.71 14.70 -18.41
N LEU A 73 3.20 13.45 -18.39
CA LEU A 73 2.91 12.52 -17.29
C LEU A 73 3.54 12.97 -15.98
N LYS A 74 4.77 13.48 -16.01
CA LYS A 74 5.44 14.02 -14.83
C LYS A 74 4.68 15.22 -14.26
N ASP A 75 4.18 16.10 -15.12
CA ASP A 75 3.37 17.25 -14.71
C ASP A 75 2.06 16.81 -14.07
N ARG A 76 1.39 15.81 -14.64
CA ARG A 76 0.16 15.24 -14.06
C ARG A 76 0.39 14.58 -12.71
N ILE A 77 1.54 13.94 -12.48
CA ILE A 77 1.94 13.42 -11.16
C ILE A 77 2.16 14.59 -10.19
N ASN A 78 2.81 15.66 -10.62
CA ASN A 78 3.06 16.84 -9.78
C ASN A 78 1.77 17.56 -9.39
N THR A 79 0.75 17.58 -10.27
CA THR A 79 -0.59 18.13 -9.98
C THR A 79 -1.47 17.19 -9.15
N LYS A 80 -0.98 16.02 -8.77
CA LYS A 80 -1.67 14.98 -7.99
C LYS A 80 -2.90 14.36 -8.67
N ASP A 81 -3.00 14.42 -9.97
CA ASP A 81 -4.02 13.68 -10.76
C ASP A 81 -3.85 12.17 -10.59
N ALA A 82 -2.59 11.73 -10.43
CA ALA A 82 -2.22 10.38 -10.06
C ALA A 82 -0.96 10.41 -9.20
N LEU A 83 -0.76 9.39 -8.39
CA LEU A 83 0.43 9.27 -7.55
C LEU A 83 1.55 8.48 -8.22
N VAL A 84 1.21 7.74 -9.27
CA VAL A 84 2.10 6.82 -9.97
C VAL A 84 1.81 6.86 -11.48
N ALA A 85 2.86 6.75 -12.30
CA ALA A 85 2.71 6.48 -13.73
C ALA A 85 3.63 5.34 -14.15
N ILE A 86 3.10 4.46 -15.01
CA ILE A 86 3.81 3.33 -15.61
C ILE A 86 3.91 3.61 -17.10
N VAL A 87 5.12 3.53 -17.63
CA VAL A 87 5.38 3.71 -19.07
C VAL A 87 5.92 2.40 -19.63
N ILE A 88 5.17 1.81 -20.54
CA ILE A 88 5.56 0.62 -21.31
C ILE A 88 6.21 1.12 -22.60
N PRO A 89 7.50 0.79 -22.86
CA PRO A 89 8.19 1.23 -24.08
C PRO A 89 7.63 0.54 -25.31
N GLY A 90 7.78 1.17 -26.49
CA GLY A 90 7.23 0.66 -27.75
C GLY A 90 7.86 -0.63 -28.27
N ASN A 91 9.03 -1.01 -27.75
CA ASN A 91 9.74 -2.24 -28.11
C ASN A 91 9.57 -3.37 -27.06
N TYR A 92 8.69 -3.17 -26.06
CA TYR A 92 8.50 -4.13 -24.96
C TYR A 92 8.16 -5.54 -25.44
N SER A 93 7.21 -5.68 -26.35
CA SER A 93 6.77 -6.97 -26.88
C SER A 93 7.87 -7.69 -27.64
N ASP A 94 8.61 -6.95 -28.46
CA ASP A 94 9.75 -7.50 -29.21
C ASP A 94 10.82 -8.06 -28.26
N GLU A 95 11.10 -7.36 -27.17
CA GLU A 95 12.06 -7.79 -26.17
C GLU A 95 11.59 -9.04 -25.42
N VAL A 96 10.31 -9.10 -25.04
CA VAL A 96 9.71 -10.29 -24.41
C VAL A 96 9.82 -11.49 -25.32
N LEU A 97 9.46 -11.35 -26.60
CA LEU A 97 9.52 -12.44 -27.59
C LEU A 97 10.96 -12.87 -27.89
N LYS A 98 11.89 -11.93 -28.05
CA LYS A 98 13.32 -12.23 -28.23
C LYS A 98 13.89 -12.99 -27.05
N LYS A 99 13.55 -12.57 -25.84
CA LYS A 99 14.00 -13.24 -24.61
C LYS A 99 13.40 -14.65 -24.51
N ALA A 100 12.12 -14.81 -24.83
CA ALA A 100 11.49 -16.14 -24.86
C ALA A 100 12.24 -17.09 -25.83
N LYS A 101 12.46 -16.64 -27.06
CA LYS A 101 13.21 -17.43 -28.08
C LYS A 101 14.64 -17.76 -27.64
N SER A 102 15.35 -16.82 -27.03
CA SER A 102 16.70 -17.06 -26.51
C SER A 102 16.72 -18.16 -25.45
N ILE A 103 15.81 -18.06 -24.45
CA ILE A 103 15.70 -19.08 -23.39
C ILE A 103 15.29 -20.45 -23.95
N THR A 104 14.31 -20.46 -24.84
CA THR A 104 13.87 -21.71 -25.52
C THR A 104 15.01 -22.35 -26.27
N SER A 105 15.76 -21.60 -27.07
CA SER A 105 16.90 -22.11 -27.84
C SER A 105 18.00 -22.66 -26.94
N GLU A 106 18.28 -22.03 -25.81
CA GLU A 106 19.25 -22.48 -24.83
C GLU A 106 18.79 -23.77 -24.11
N ALA A 107 17.50 -23.82 -23.73
CA ALA A 107 16.91 -25.02 -23.13
C ALA A 107 16.94 -26.21 -24.09
N LEU A 108 16.60 -26.03 -25.34
CA LEU A 108 16.62 -27.10 -26.36
C LEU A 108 18.04 -27.59 -26.66
N LYS A 109 19.04 -26.70 -26.69
CA LYS A 109 20.45 -27.07 -26.83
C LYS A 109 20.95 -27.99 -25.72
N SER A 110 20.43 -27.79 -24.51
CA SER A 110 20.78 -28.65 -23.37
C SER A 110 20.21 -30.06 -23.47
N ILE A 111 19.14 -30.24 -24.27
CA ILE A 111 18.46 -31.55 -24.48
C ILE A 111 18.99 -32.24 -25.71
N VAL A 112 19.32 -31.51 -26.79
CA VAL A 112 19.83 -32.03 -28.06
C VAL A 112 21.16 -31.37 -28.35
N PRO A 113 22.31 -32.03 -28.14
CA PRO A 113 23.63 -31.47 -28.41
C PRO A 113 23.81 -31.31 -29.92
N GLN A 114 23.41 -30.20 -30.48
CA GLN A 114 23.82 -29.75 -31.80
C GLN A 114 24.84 -28.62 -31.67
N GLN A 115 25.99 -28.83 -32.29
CA GLN A 115 27.00 -27.79 -32.45
C GLN A 115 26.40 -26.65 -33.27
N ASP A 116 26.15 -25.52 -32.62
CA ASP A 116 26.35 -24.23 -33.26
C ASP A 116 26.40 -23.09 -32.26
N THR A 117 27.40 -22.28 -32.43
CA THR A 117 27.76 -21.08 -31.72
C THR A 117 26.68 -20.00 -31.87
N ALA A 118 25.74 -19.93 -30.92
CA ALA A 118 24.92 -18.74 -30.79
C ALA A 118 25.65 -17.78 -29.81
N GLN A 119 26.15 -16.69 -30.35
CA GLN A 119 26.64 -15.56 -29.59
C GLN A 119 25.56 -15.12 -28.60
N GLN A 120 25.89 -15.09 -27.32
CA GLN A 120 25.13 -14.37 -26.32
C GLN A 120 25.18 -12.87 -26.67
N THR A 121 24.23 -12.43 -27.46
CA THR A 121 24.00 -11.00 -27.66
C THR A 121 23.36 -10.47 -26.37
N THR A 122 24.17 -9.81 -25.59
CA THR A 122 23.72 -8.97 -24.47
C THR A 122 22.89 -7.84 -25.08
N HIS A 123 21.57 -8.04 -25.17
CA HIS A 123 20.66 -6.98 -25.62
C HIS A 123 20.42 -6.01 -24.47
N GLU A 124 20.67 -4.75 -24.71
CA GLU A 124 20.32 -3.68 -23.82
C GLU A 124 18.78 -3.59 -23.76
N VAL A 125 18.20 -4.04 -22.64
CA VAL A 125 16.75 -4.13 -22.45
C VAL A 125 16.23 -2.74 -22.10
N THR A 126 15.29 -2.21 -22.89
CA THR A 126 14.65 -0.94 -22.58
C THR A 126 13.72 -1.12 -21.36
N PRO A 127 13.99 -0.45 -20.24
CA PRO A 127 13.22 -0.70 -19.02
C PRO A 127 11.81 -0.13 -19.08
N VAL A 128 10.85 -0.85 -18.49
CA VAL A 128 9.56 -0.26 -18.11
C VAL A 128 9.81 0.77 -17.02
N LYS A 129 9.36 2.01 -17.25
CA LYS A 129 9.62 3.11 -16.33
C LYS A 129 8.47 3.28 -15.33
N LEU A 130 8.81 3.42 -14.06
CA LEU A 130 7.89 3.70 -12.98
C LEU A 130 8.17 5.10 -12.43
N TYR A 131 7.28 6.05 -12.68
CA TYR A 131 7.31 7.38 -12.10
C TYR A 131 6.40 7.44 -10.88
N TYR A 132 6.80 8.13 -9.82
CA TYR A 132 6.04 8.26 -8.60
C TYR A 132 6.17 9.65 -7.98
N HIS A 133 5.10 10.10 -7.32
CA HIS A 133 5.13 11.35 -6.58
C HIS A 133 5.97 11.19 -5.28
N PRO A 134 6.83 12.15 -4.91
CA PRO A 134 7.71 12.04 -3.73
C PRO A 134 6.97 11.85 -2.40
N VAL A 135 5.70 12.27 -2.30
CA VAL A 135 4.84 12.08 -1.11
C VAL A 135 4.48 10.62 -0.90
N LEU A 136 4.60 9.77 -1.93
CA LEU A 136 4.26 8.35 -1.81
C LEU A 136 5.21 7.65 -0.83
N GLN A 137 4.66 7.06 0.22
CA GLN A 137 5.44 6.34 1.23
C GLN A 137 6.27 5.21 0.60
N GLN A 138 7.45 4.98 1.15
CA GLN A 138 8.39 3.97 0.63
C GLN A 138 7.81 2.56 0.62
N SER A 139 6.97 2.20 1.61
CA SER A 139 6.30 0.90 1.67
C SER A 139 5.38 0.67 0.46
N PHE A 140 4.55 1.66 0.12
CA PHE A 140 3.68 1.60 -1.06
C PHE A 140 4.47 1.54 -2.35
N ARG A 141 5.54 2.35 -2.47
CA ARG A 141 6.41 2.31 -3.64
C ARG A 141 7.03 0.93 -3.84
N LYS A 142 7.51 0.29 -2.77
CA LYS A 142 8.05 -1.08 -2.84
C LYS A 142 6.98 -2.11 -3.19
N SER A 143 5.77 -1.98 -2.67
CA SER A 143 4.65 -2.86 -3.03
C SER A 143 4.29 -2.75 -4.50
N ILE A 144 4.21 -1.53 -5.04
CA ILE A 144 3.93 -1.28 -6.45
C ILE A 144 5.06 -1.83 -7.35
N ASP A 145 6.33 -1.59 -6.98
CA ASP A 145 7.49 -2.15 -7.72
C ASP A 145 7.47 -3.68 -7.70
N GLY A 146 7.24 -4.29 -6.54
CA GLY A 146 7.14 -5.76 -6.40
C GLY A 146 6.04 -6.35 -7.26
N MET A 147 4.86 -5.72 -7.26
CA MET A 147 3.72 -6.15 -8.04
C MET A 147 3.95 -5.97 -9.55
N LEU A 148 4.54 -4.85 -9.97
CA LEU A 148 4.91 -4.61 -11.36
C LEU A 148 5.92 -5.66 -11.83
N ARG A 149 6.95 -5.96 -11.03
CA ARG A 149 7.94 -7.02 -11.33
C ARG A 149 7.29 -8.40 -11.45
N SER A 150 6.40 -8.74 -10.51
CA SER A 150 5.67 -10.02 -10.54
C SER A 150 4.82 -10.15 -11.81
N THR A 151 4.11 -9.09 -12.19
CA THR A 151 3.30 -9.08 -13.42
C THR A 151 4.16 -9.19 -14.67
N LEU A 152 5.28 -8.45 -14.73
CA LEU A 152 6.25 -8.56 -15.84
C LEU A 152 6.83 -9.96 -15.95
N GLN A 153 7.23 -10.57 -14.83
CA GLN A 153 7.73 -11.96 -14.82
C GLN A 153 6.67 -12.95 -15.27
N PHE A 154 5.41 -12.76 -14.84
CA PHE A 154 4.31 -13.61 -15.27
C PHE A 154 4.13 -13.58 -16.79
N ILE A 155 4.10 -12.39 -17.41
CA ILE A 155 3.99 -12.24 -18.86
C ILE A 155 5.21 -12.87 -19.56
N GLN A 156 6.43 -12.60 -19.10
CA GLN A 156 7.64 -13.21 -19.66
C GLN A 156 7.59 -14.74 -19.60
N THR A 157 7.22 -15.31 -18.45
CA THR A 157 7.12 -16.76 -18.27
C THR A 157 6.07 -17.36 -19.20
N LYS A 158 4.91 -16.72 -19.35
CA LYS A 158 3.86 -17.14 -20.27
C LYS A 158 4.38 -17.27 -21.70
N TYR A 159 5.10 -16.25 -22.18
CA TYR A 159 5.65 -16.28 -23.55
C TYR A 159 6.80 -17.29 -23.71
N ILE A 160 7.61 -17.50 -22.68
CA ILE A 160 8.63 -18.57 -22.68
C ILE A 160 7.95 -19.94 -22.83
N VAL A 161 6.90 -20.21 -22.05
CA VAL A 161 6.18 -21.51 -22.12
C VAL A 161 5.51 -21.68 -23.49
N LYS A 162 4.92 -20.63 -24.06
CA LYS A 162 4.36 -20.66 -25.42
C LYS A 162 5.43 -21.02 -26.46
N ASP A 163 6.58 -20.37 -26.38
CA ASP A 163 7.67 -20.59 -27.35
C ASP A 163 8.29 -21.99 -27.20
N VAL A 164 8.49 -22.46 -25.95
CA VAL A 164 8.95 -23.83 -25.69
C VAL A 164 7.97 -24.86 -26.24
N TYR A 165 6.66 -24.68 -26.01
CA TYR A 165 5.63 -25.60 -26.50
C TYR A 165 5.64 -25.66 -28.03
N HIS A 166 5.69 -24.49 -28.68
CA HIS A 166 5.76 -24.39 -30.13
C HIS A 166 7.03 -25.05 -30.70
N ALA A 167 8.17 -24.87 -30.04
CA ALA A 167 9.44 -25.43 -30.47
C ALA A 167 9.51 -26.97 -30.34
N VAL A 168 8.76 -27.56 -29.39
CA VAL A 168 8.72 -29.04 -29.20
C VAL A 168 7.64 -29.71 -30.05
N ASN A 169 6.47 -29.09 -30.19
CA ASN A 169 5.31 -29.72 -30.84
C ASN A 169 5.05 -29.19 -32.26
N GLU A 170 5.77 -28.15 -32.70
CA GLU A 170 5.54 -27.47 -33.98
C GLU A 170 4.11 -26.91 -34.14
N GLU A 171 3.34 -26.83 -33.04
CA GLU A 171 1.97 -26.35 -32.96
C GLU A 171 1.83 -25.23 -31.95
N GLU A 172 0.79 -24.41 -32.10
CA GLU A 172 0.45 -23.41 -31.10
C GLU A 172 -0.11 -24.06 -29.84
N ILE A 173 0.15 -23.45 -28.68
CA ILE A 173 -0.34 -23.94 -27.38
C ILE A 173 -1.87 -23.96 -27.40
N PRO A 174 -2.55 -25.05 -27.03
CA PRO A 174 -4.00 -25.10 -26.93
C PRO A 174 -4.53 -24.08 -25.92
N VAL A 175 -5.60 -23.37 -26.26
CA VAL A 175 -6.23 -22.36 -25.40
C VAL A 175 -6.60 -22.92 -24.01
N SER A 176 -6.97 -24.18 -23.94
CA SER A 176 -7.25 -24.87 -22.68
C SER A 176 -6.03 -24.94 -21.75
N LEU A 177 -4.85 -25.24 -22.31
CA LEU A 177 -3.60 -25.31 -21.56
C LEU A 177 -3.10 -23.90 -21.18
N GLU A 178 -3.22 -22.96 -22.09
CA GLU A 178 -2.91 -21.55 -21.79
C GLU A 178 -3.76 -21.01 -20.64
N ASN A 179 -5.05 -21.29 -20.66
CA ASN A 179 -5.95 -20.92 -19.57
C ASN A 179 -5.59 -21.60 -18.23
N GLN A 180 -5.18 -22.87 -18.26
CA GLN A 180 -4.73 -23.56 -17.06
C GLN A 180 -3.47 -22.91 -16.45
N ILE A 181 -2.51 -22.50 -17.26
CA ILE A 181 -1.30 -21.78 -16.80
C ILE A 181 -1.65 -20.44 -16.16
N VAL A 182 -2.63 -19.75 -16.72
CA VAL A 182 -3.06 -18.42 -16.22
C VAL A 182 -3.97 -18.51 -15.01
N THR A 183 -4.85 -19.52 -14.96
CA THR A 183 -5.95 -19.58 -13.96
C THR A 183 -5.61 -20.42 -12.74
N ASN A 184 -4.75 -21.45 -12.89
CA ASN A 184 -4.37 -22.34 -11.78
C ASN A 184 -3.33 -21.70 -10.85
N GLN A 185 -3.68 -20.55 -10.28
CA GLN A 185 -2.90 -19.95 -9.19
C GLN A 185 -3.20 -20.69 -7.89
N THR A 186 -2.16 -21.00 -7.13
CA THR A 186 -2.34 -21.51 -5.76
C THR A 186 -3.09 -20.48 -4.94
N PRO A 187 -4.27 -20.82 -4.39
CA PRO A 187 -5.03 -19.86 -3.59
C PRO A 187 -4.26 -19.47 -2.33
N ILE A 188 -4.15 -18.17 -2.09
CA ILE A 188 -3.61 -17.63 -0.85
C ILE A 188 -4.79 -17.32 0.07
N VAL A 189 -4.83 -17.96 1.24
CA VAL A 189 -5.83 -17.68 2.26
C VAL A 189 -5.17 -16.79 3.30
N GLU A 190 -5.60 -15.55 3.39
CA GLU A 190 -5.15 -14.62 4.42
C GLU A 190 -5.89 -14.90 5.72
N MET A 191 -5.15 -15.23 6.76
CA MET A 191 -5.71 -15.47 8.09
C MET A 191 -5.07 -14.49 9.08
N PRO A 192 -5.82 -13.50 9.59
CA PRO A 192 -5.31 -12.63 10.63
C PRO A 192 -5.13 -13.42 11.91
N VAL A 193 -3.93 -13.40 12.48
CA VAL A 193 -3.64 -14.05 13.76
C VAL A 193 -3.93 -13.07 14.89
N SER A 194 -5.03 -13.28 15.58
CA SER A 194 -5.40 -12.51 16.77
C SER A 194 -5.32 -13.39 18.03
N ARG A 195 -4.87 -12.80 19.13
CA ARG A 195 -4.75 -13.49 20.42
C ARG A 195 -6.09 -14.04 20.94
N ASN A 196 -7.22 -13.49 20.47
CA ASN A 196 -8.58 -13.86 20.89
C ASN A 196 -9.37 -14.60 19.79
N ASN A 197 -8.73 -15.17 18.78
CA ASN A 197 -9.39 -15.77 17.62
C ASN A 197 -10.41 -14.85 16.90
N SER A 198 -10.33 -13.54 17.10
CA SER A 198 -11.15 -12.61 16.37
C SER A 198 -10.57 -12.44 14.96
N HIS A 199 -11.34 -12.80 13.95
CA HIS A 199 -10.94 -12.59 12.54
C HIS A 199 -11.12 -11.12 12.09
N GLN A 200 -11.45 -10.22 13.00
CA GLN A 200 -11.62 -8.81 12.70
C GLN A 200 -10.28 -8.08 12.74
N ILE A 201 -9.92 -7.47 11.63
CA ILE A 201 -8.79 -6.54 11.54
C ILE A 201 -9.24 -5.23 12.19
N PRO A 202 -8.57 -4.76 13.27
CA PRO A 202 -8.92 -3.47 13.87
C PRO A 202 -8.79 -2.34 12.85
N ASN A 203 -9.78 -1.49 12.75
CA ASN A 203 -9.67 -0.28 11.95
C ASN A 203 -8.71 0.73 12.61
N ALA A 204 -8.32 1.79 11.88
CA ALA A 204 -7.38 2.80 12.38
C ALA A 204 -7.86 3.42 13.70
N THR A 205 -9.15 3.67 13.82
CA THR A 205 -9.78 4.24 15.01
C THR A 205 -9.63 3.29 16.20
N GLN A 206 -9.96 2.01 16.03
CA GLN A 206 -9.83 1.00 17.09
C GLN A 206 -8.39 0.80 17.55
N HIS A 207 -7.41 0.91 16.63
CA HIS A 207 -5.99 0.79 16.96
C HIS A 207 -5.49 1.99 17.77
N ASN A 208 -5.99 3.19 17.49
CA ASN A 208 -5.49 4.44 18.08
C ASN A 208 -6.26 4.90 19.32
N ILE A 209 -7.52 4.45 19.54
CA ILE A 209 -8.31 4.78 20.73
C ILE A 209 -7.54 4.59 22.04
N PRO A 210 -6.83 3.46 22.30
CA PRO A 210 -6.10 3.28 23.55
C PRO A 210 -5.03 4.34 23.76
N ALA A 211 -4.29 4.72 22.74
CA ALA A 211 -3.26 5.76 22.83
C ALA A 211 -3.85 7.11 23.19
N TRP A 212 -4.97 7.49 22.56
CA TRP A 212 -5.67 8.73 22.85
C TRP A 212 -6.30 8.74 24.24
N THR A 213 -6.78 7.60 24.72
CA THR A 213 -7.30 7.47 26.09
C THR A 213 -6.19 7.71 27.10
N ILE A 214 -5.01 7.14 26.91
CA ILE A 214 -3.83 7.38 27.77
C ILE A 214 -3.45 8.86 27.72
N PHE A 215 -3.41 9.46 26.54
CA PHE A 215 -3.11 10.87 26.38
C PHE A 215 -4.11 11.77 27.14
N ALA A 216 -5.41 11.49 27.03
CA ALA A 216 -6.45 12.20 27.77
C ALA A 216 -6.27 12.07 29.29
N MET A 217 -5.88 10.87 29.79
CA MET A 217 -5.57 10.66 31.20
C MET A 217 -4.44 11.56 31.71
N PHE A 218 -3.38 11.79 30.89
CA PHE A 218 -2.31 12.71 31.27
C PHE A 218 -2.81 14.15 31.45
N PHE A 219 -3.72 14.62 30.60
CA PHE A 219 -4.31 15.96 30.77
C PHE A 219 -5.11 16.08 32.07
N ILE A 220 -5.86 15.05 32.42
CA ILE A 220 -6.60 15.00 33.69
C ILE A 220 -5.64 15.08 34.87
N VAL A 221 -4.56 14.30 34.85
CA VAL A 221 -3.55 14.29 35.92
C VAL A 221 -2.86 15.64 36.07
N ILE A 222 -2.46 16.29 34.96
CA ILE A 222 -1.82 17.60 34.99
C ILE A 222 -2.77 18.65 35.57
N SER A 223 -4.03 18.64 35.17
CA SER A 223 -5.03 19.60 35.66
C SER A 223 -5.39 19.37 37.12
N LEU A 224 -5.57 18.11 37.53
CA LEU A 224 -5.80 17.76 38.94
C LEU A 224 -4.60 18.18 39.79
N GLY A 225 -3.37 17.88 39.31
CA GLY A 225 -2.14 18.27 40.01
C GLY A 225 -2.01 19.78 40.17
N SER A 226 -2.27 20.56 39.12
CA SER A 226 -2.23 22.03 39.19
C SER A 226 -3.30 22.61 40.11
N SER A 227 -4.50 22.01 40.14
CA SER A 227 -5.55 22.37 41.09
C SER A 227 -5.11 22.15 42.54
N VAL A 228 -4.55 20.99 42.85
CA VAL A 228 -4.07 20.65 44.20
C VAL A 228 -2.92 21.59 44.61
N VAL A 229 -1.98 21.89 43.74
CA VAL A 229 -0.88 22.83 44.01
C VAL A 229 -1.41 24.24 44.28
N ARG A 230 -2.35 24.72 43.48
CA ARG A 230 -2.98 26.04 43.66
C ARG A 230 -3.70 26.12 45.01
N GLU A 231 -4.41 25.10 45.44
CA GLU A 231 -5.08 25.06 46.73
C GLU A 231 -4.10 25.03 47.92
N LYS A 232 -2.97 24.32 47.73
CA LYS A 232 -1.88 24.31 48.70
C LYS A 232 -1.29 25.70 48.87
N LEU A 233 -1.03 26.42 47.79
CA LEU A 233 -0.49 27.76 47.77
C LEU A 233 -1.48 28.81 48.37
N ASN A 234 -2.78 28.64 48.11
CA ASN A 234 -3.81 29.52 48.62
C ASN A 234 -4.19 29.23 50.10
N GLY A 235 -3.53 28.26 50.76
CA GLY A 235 -3.82 27.94 52.17
C GLY A 235 -5.15 27.17 52.38
N SER A 236 -5.89 26.84 51.31
CA SER A 236 -7.18 26.14 51.39
C SER A 236 -7.05 24.76 52.02
N ILE A 237 -5.93 24.09 51.79
CA ILE A 237 -5.64 22.77 52.40
C ILE A 237 -5.50 22.85 53.90
N ILE A 238 -4.94 23.97 54.44
CA ILE A 238 -4.81 24.17 55.88
C ILE A 238 -6.19 24.35 56.53
N ARG A 239 -7.09 25.11 55.85
CA ARG A 239 -8.48 25.27 56.30
C ARG A 239 -9.27 23.98 56.25
N LEU A 240 -9.04 23.14 55.25
CA LEU A 240 -9.64 21.81 55.11
C LEU A 240 -9.24 20.86 56.27
N ARG A 241 -8.02 21.02 56.80
CA ARG A 241 -7.53 20.21 57.96
C ARG A 241 -8.13 20.65 59.29
N THR A 242 -8.67 21.88 59.37
CA THR A 242 -9.34 22.38 60.60
C THR A 242 -10.83 22.03 60.62
N LEU A 243 -11.38 21.49 59.52
CA LEU A 243 -12.76 21.02 59.48
C LEU A 243 -12.86 19.59 60.09
N PRO A 244 -13.99 19.24 60.72
CA PRO A 244 -14.20 17.91 61.32
C PRO A 244 -14.48 16.82 60.26
N THR A 245 -13.96 16.97 59.06
CA THR A 245 -14.15 16.06 57.92
C THR A 245 -12.84 15.36 57.57
N HIS A 246 -12.93 14.09 57.21
CA HIS A 246 -11.76 13.34 56.78
C HIS A 246 -11.17 13.94 55.48
N PHE A 247 -9.88 14.23 55.48
CA PHE A 247 -9.14 14.74 54.31
C PHE A 247 -9.28 13.86 53.07
N ALA A 248 -9.47 12.55 53.26
CA ALA A 248 -9.74 11.62 52.16
C ALA A 248 -11.02 11.96 51.37
N LEU A 249 -12.07 12.46 52.03
CA LEU A 249 -13.31 12.86 51.39
C LEU A 249 -13.10 14.04 50.41
N ALA A 250 -12.22 14.97 50.77
CA ALA A 250 -11.87 16.08 49.89
C ALA A 250 -11.12 15.62 48.63
N ILE A 251 -10.24 14.62 48.76
CA ILE A 251 -9.53 14.03 47.62
C ILE A 251 -10.49 13.24 46.71
N ILE A 252 -11.37 12.43 47.32
CA ILE A 252 -12.36 11.63 46.57
C ILE A 252 -13.35 12.54 45.82
N SER A 253 -13.85 13.62 46.50
CA SER A 253 -14.71 14.60 45.86
C SER A 253 -14.06 15.24 44.64
N LYS A 254 -12.76 15.52 44.69
CA LYS A 254 -12.02 16.06 43.55
C LYS A 254 -11.87 15.04 42.45
N GLN A 255 -11.53 13.80 42.81
CA GLN A 255 -11.44 12.73 41.80
C GLN A 255 -12.78 12.58 41.07
N ILE A 256 -13.91 12.54 41.77
CA ILE A 256 -15.24 12.46 41.17
C ILE A 256 -15.55 13.67 40.28
N THR A 257 -15.05 14.86 40.63
CA THR A 257 -15.26 16.07 39.83
C THR A 257 -14.42 16.13 38.56
N TYR A 258 -13.27 15.40 38.56
CA TYR A 258 -12.31 15.39 37.44
C TYR A 258 -12.35 14.08 36.60
N ILE A 259 -13.17 13.10 36.97
CA ILE A 259 -13.50 11.92 36.18
C ILE A 259 -14.81 12.14 35.44
#